data_c20f101cd538f6828c1685692ed8e4fb
#
_entry.id   c20f101cd538f6828c1685692ed8e4fb
#
_cell.length_a   1.000
_cell.length_b   1.000
_cell.length_c   1.000
_cell.angle_alpha   90.00
_cell.angle_beta   90.00
_cell.angle_gamma   90.00
#
_symmetry.space_group_name_H-M   'P 1'
#
loop_
_entity.id
_entity.type
_entity.pdbx_description
1 polymer ?
#
loop_
_entity_poly.entity_id
_entity_poly.type
_entity_poly.pdbx_seq_one_letter_code
_entity_poly.pdbx_strand_id
1 'polypeptide(L)'
;IYDWVGYLASIISVELEELNNIHEYTYGNIENRPASVNVYGITKEVPDDLKQIAIDFFNEGLDDEQKITVDQFEDYFGSVLLDTSENPVDVSLELILVLISLITLFVTIIIQICNKVIRIKTFKYLEKNSYEKELEKQLEDNVEETFFNDKLIVTKDFLVDTTGETFVAVKFSDIKWIYTHRLKYYGVVSISNNIIILLNDGKTQFQCLDTKGKISDEFEKAFDKICDKLPNDSLKGYTQENII
;
A
#
# COMPACT_ATOMS: atom_id res chain seq x y z
N ILE A 1 -24.60 18.03 37.19
CA ILE A 1 -23.38 17.65 36.42
C ILE A 1 -23.44 18.28 35.02
N TYR A 2 -24.57 18.28 34.31
CA TYR A 2 -24.70 18.87 32.98
C TYR A 2 -24.62 20.40 32.93
N ASP A 3 -25.07 21.06 34.02
CA ASP A 3 -25.12 22.52 34.10
C ASP A 3 -23.71 23.16 34.17
N TRP A 4 -22.77 22.49 34.81
CA TRP A 4 -21.41 23.02 35.01
C TRP A 4 -20.54 22.96 33.77
N VAL A 5 -20.65 21.91 32.93
CA VAL A 5 -19.91 21.83 31.66
C VAL A 5 -20.42 22.91 30.71
N GLY A 6 -21.71 23.20 30.69
CA GLY A 6 -22.30 24.30 29.94
C GLY A 6 -21.82 25.67 30.42
N TYR A 7 -21.59 25.83 31.69
CA TYR A 7 -21.17 27.10 32.29
C TYR A 7 -19.70 27.43 31.99
N LEU A 8 -18.80 26.44 32.15
CA LEU A 8 -17.40 26.61 31.82
C LEU A 8 -17.22 26.83 30.28
N ALA A 9 -17.97 26.11 29.45
CA ALA A 9 -17.97 26.32 28.02
C ALA A 9 -18.46 27.74 27.64
N SER A 10 -19.44 28.29 28.37
CA SER A 10 -19.93 29.66 28.14
C SER A 10 -18.97 30.75 28.62
N ILE A 11 -18.12 30.48 29.61
CA ILE A 11 -17.06 31.42 30.04
C ILE A 11 -15.92 31.51 29.02
N ILE A 12 -15.63 30.42 28.34
CA ILE A 12 -14.49 30.32 27.41
C ILE A 12 -14.89 30.64 25.96
N SER A 13 -16.14 30.41 25.56
CA SER A 13 -16.61 30.70 24.21
C SER A 13 -17.64 31.82 24.18
N VAL A 14 -17.19 33.04 24.31
CA VAL A 14 -18.02 34.28 24.27
C VAL A 14 -18.70 34.48 22.89
N GLU A 15 -18.48 33.64 21.90
CA GLU A 15 -18.91 33.86 20.51
C GLU A 15 -19.86 32.82 19.91
N LEU A 16 -20.25 31.78 20.63
CA LEU A 16 -21.22 30.82 20.08
C LEU A 16 -22.65 31.22 20.47
N GLU A 17 -23.31 31.97 19.59
CA GLU A 17 -24.73 32.38 19.73
C GLU A 17 -25.66 31.18 20.05
N GLU A 18 -25.29 30.01 19.58
CA GLU A 18 -26.00 28.74 19.82
C GLU A 18 -25.89 28.26 21.28
N LEU A 19 -24.79 28.54 21.97
CA LEU A 19 -24.64 28.23 23.40
C LEU A 19 -25.41 29.22 24.28
N ASN A 20 -25.61 30.45 23.84
CA ASN A 20 -26.43 31.43 24.52
C ASN A 20 -27.89 30.95 24.66
N ASN A 21 -28.43 30.33 23.61
CA ASN A 21 -29.78 29.77 23.66
C ASN A 21 -29.91 28.59 24.66
N ILE A 22 -28.87 27.78 24.80
CA ILE A 22 -28.82 26.71 25.82
C ILE A 22 -28.76 27.32 27.23
N HIS A 23 -27.95 28.35 27.39
CA HIS A 23 -27.82 29.10 28.65
C HIS A 23 -29.19 29.72 29.06
N GLU A 24 -29.81 30.49 28.15
CA GLU A 24 -31.11 31.10 28.37
C GLU A 24 -32.22 30.08 28.72
N TYR A 25 -32.18 28.90 28.06
CA TYR A 25 -33.10 27.79 28.40
C TYR A 25 -32.82 27.23 29.79
N THR A 26 -31.56 27.03 30.17
CA THR A 26 -31.15 26.47 31.46
C THR A 26 -31.57 27.38 32.61
N TYR A 27 -31.54 28.69 32.42
CA TYR A 27 -31.99 29.69 33.41
C TYR A 27 -33.49 30.01 33.33
N GLY A 28 -34.23 29.31 32.47
CA GLY A 28 -35.69 29.49 32.38
C GLY A 28 -36.13 30.76 31.65
N ASN A 29 -35.23 31.44 30.96
CA ASN A 29 -35.52 32.67 30.24
C ASN A 29 -36.24 32.39 28.90
N ILE A 30 -36.15 31.18 28.38
CA ILE A 30 -36.91 30.69 27.21
C ILE A 30 -37.59 29.37 27.55
N GLU A 31 -38.84 29.18 27.06
CA GLU A 31 -39.63 27.98 27.36
C GLU A 31 -39.29 26.79 26.47
N ASN A 32 -38.85 27.06 25.23
CA ASN A 32 -38.58 26.03 24.26
C ASN A 32 -37.13 25.54 24.33
N ARG A 33 -36.98 24.20 24.44
CA ARG A 33 -35.66 23.58 24.43
C ARG A 33 -34.96 23.87 23.11
N PRO A 34 -33.75 24.47 23.12
CA PRO A 34 -32.97 24.70 21.91
C PRO A 34 -32.51 23.40 21.23
N ALA A 35 -32.18 23.45 19.96
CA ALA A 35 -31.57 22.33 19.26
C ALA A 35 -30.23 21.96 19.88
N SER A 36 -29.89 20.66 19.83
CA SER A 36 -28.59 20.20 20.28
C SER A 36 -27.48 20.73 19.37
N VAL A 37 -26.43 21.25 19.97
CA VAL A 37 -25.24 21.76 19.27
C VAL A 37 -24.12 20.74 19.39
N ASN A 38 -23.47 20.41 18.27
CA ASN A 38 -22.26 19.59 18.28
C ASN A 38 -21.05 20.51 18.48
N VAL A 39 -20.34 20.32 19.57
CA VAL A 39 -19.12 21.07 19.88
C VAL A 39 -17.92 20.15 19.65
N TYR A 40 -16.97 20.63 18.86
CA TYR A 40 -15.73 19.93 18.54
C TYR A 40 -14.55 20.69 19.13
N GLY A 41 -13.57 19.98 19.65
CA GLY A 41 -12.37 20.54 20.24
C GLY A 41 -11.42 19.46 20.73
N ILE A 42 -10.32 19.91 21.33
CA ILE A 42 -9.32 19.03 21.93
C ILE A 42 -9.48 19.08 23.45
N THR A 43 -9.50 17.93 24.08
CA THR A 43 -9.50 17.84 25.55
C THR A 43 -8.10 18.16 26.07
N LYS A 44 -8.02 19.12 26.99
CA LYS A 44 -6.79 19.54 27.68
C LYS A 44 -7.01 19.57 29.17
N GLU A 45 -5.93 19.50 29.94
CA GLU A 45 -6.00 19.83 31.37
C GLU A 45 -6.38 21.30 31.54
N VAL A 46 -7.18 21.57 32.56
CA VAL A 46 -7.57 22.97 32.85
C VAL A 46 -6.34 23.74 33.35
N PRO A 47 -5.93 24.83 32.67
CA PRO A 47 -4.81 25.66 33.11
C PRO A 47 -5.07 26.29 34.47
N ASP A 48 -4.00 26.52 35.25
CA ASP A 48 -4.14 27.02 36.63
C ASP A 48 -4.77 28.41 36.72
N ASP A 49 -4.52 29.27 35.76
CA ASP A 49 -5.17 30.58 35.66
C ASP A 49 -6.66 30.46 35.44
N LEU A 50 -7.10 29.50 34.65
CA LEU A 50 -8.51 29.23 34.40
C LEU A 50 -9.17 28.59 35.63
N LYS A 51 -8.46 27.69 36.35
CA LYS A 51 -8.94 27.13 37.62
C LYS A 51 -9.21 28.25 38.61
N GLN A 52 -8.29 29.22 38.74
CA GLN A 52 -8.45 30.33 39.66
C GLN A 52 -9.65 31.21 39.30
N ILE A 53 -9.82 31.55 38.04
CA ILE A 53 -10.97 32.34 37.57
C ILE A 53 -12.30 31.63 37.89
N ALA A 54 -12.37 30.32 37.61
CA ALA A 54 -13.58 29.57 37.88
C ALA A 54 -13.90 29.48 39.40
N ILE A 55 -12.86 29.32 40.23
CA ILE A 55 -13.00 29.31 41.68
C ILE A 55 -13.48 30.68 42.22
N ASP A 56 -12.85 31.75 41.75
CA ASP A 56 -13.21 33.11 42.16
C ASP A 56 -14.66 33.42 41.79
N PHE A 57 -15.07 33.03 40.59
CA PHE A 57 -16.45 33.20 40.15
C PHE A 57 -17.43 32.32 40.96
N PHE A 58 -17.08 31.06 41.22
CA PHE A 58 -17.94 30.16 42.02
C PHE A 58 -18.11 30.66 43.47
N ASN A 59 -17.04 31.19 44.05
CA ASN A 59 -17.01 31.69 45.42
C ASN A 59 -17.67 33.06 45.58
N GLU A 60 -18.02 33.73 44.46
CA GLU A 60 -18.67 35.01 44.51
C GLU A 60 -20.06 34.91 45.19
N GLY A 61 -20.21 35.64 46.29
CA GLY A 61 -21.45 35.66 47.05
C GLY A 61 -21.67 34.51 48.03
N LEU A 62 -20.70 33.59 48.19
CA LEU A 62 -20.75 32.52 49.18
C LEU A 62 -20.12 32.93 50.50
N ASP A 63 -20.64 32.37 51.61
CA ASP A 63 -20.02 32.51 52.91
C ASP A 63 -18.69 31.75 52.98
N ASP A 64 -17.76 32.18 53.85
CA ASP A 64 -16.40 31.63 53.88
C ASP A 64 -16.32 30.11 54.11
N GLU A 65 -17.33 29.55 54.81
CA GLU A 65 -17.44 28.09 55.04
C GLU A 65 -17.89 27.29 53.81
N GLN A 66 -18.44 27.95 52.79
CA GLN A 66 -18.95 27.33 51.55
C GLN A 66 -18.00 27.49 50.37
N LYS A 67 -16.97 28.31 50.52
CA LYS A 67 -15.99 28.57 49.48
C LYS A 67 -15.11 27.34 49.19
N ILE A 68 -14.87 27.05 47.94
CA ILE A 68 -13.96 26.01 47.52
C ILE A 68 -12.56 26.55 47.29
N THR A 69 -11.56 25.68 47.45
CA THR A 69 -10.14 25.98 47.21
C THR A 69 -9.65 25.36 45.92
N VAL A 70 -8.44 25.75 45.47
CA VAL A 70 -7.81 25.20 44.25
C VAL A 70 -7.66 23.69 44.33
N ASP A 71 -7.34 23.16 45.50
CA ASP A 71 -7.17 21.71 45.69
C ASP A 71 -8.48 20.93 45.54
N GLN A 72 -9.63 21.59 45.70
CA GLN A 72 -10.95 21.01 45.52
C GLN A 72 -11.52 21.22 44.12
N PHE A 73 -10.81 21.95 43.26
CA PHE A 73 -11.29 22.29 41.92
C PHE A 73 -11.74 21.05 41.11
N GLU A 74 -10.92 20.00 41.10
CA GLU A 74 -11.17 18.81 40.30
C GLU A 74 -12.41 18.03 40.77
N ASP A 75 -12.71 18.08 42.05
CA ASP A 75 -13.89 17.44 42.64
C ASP A 75 -15.21 18.12 42.20
N TYR A 76 -15.15 19.41 41.92
CA TYR A 76 -16.33 20.21 41.57
C TYR A 76 -16.45 20.42 40.04
N PHE A 77 -15.36 20.62 39.33
CA PHE A 77 -15.35 21.03 37.91
C PHE A 77 -14.77 19.99 36.99
N GLY A 78 -14.03 18.98 37.52
CA GLY A 78 -13.29 18.02 36.74
C GLY A 78 -11.90 18.54 36.28
N SER A 79 -11.10 17.65 35.76
CA SER A 79 -9.69 17.92 35.42
C SER A 79 -9.43 18.36 33.97
N VAL A 80 -10.45 18.26 33.11
CA VAL A 80 -10.27 18.50 31.68
C VAL A 80 -11.27 19.52 31.12
N LEU A 81 -10.81 20.34 30.21
CA LEU A 81 -11.66 21.23 29.40
C LEU A 81 -11.66 20.79 27.94
N LEU A 82 -12.68 21.18 27.19
CA LEU A 82 -12.74 21.07 25.74
C LEU A 82 -12.33 22.41 25.13
N ASP A 83 -11.11 22.45 24.59
CA ASP A 83 -10.62 23.64 23.88
C ASP A 83 -11.16 23.64 22.44
N THR A 84 -12.10 24.52 22.17
CA THR A 84 -12.74 24.66 20.86
C THR A 84 -11.97 25.59 19.90
N SER A 85 -10.94 26.27 20.38
CA SER A 85 -10.08 27.11 19.55
C SER A 85 -9.16 26.29 18.63
N GLU A 86 -8.88 25.07 19.01
CA GLU A 86 -8.10 24.13 18.23
C GLU A 86 -9.03 23.10 17.59
N ASN A 87 -8.93 22.96 16.28
CA ASN A 87 -9.60 21.86 15.60
C ASN A 87 -8.94 20.54 16.00
N PRO A 88 -9.73 19.47 16.25
CA PRO A 88 -9.16 18.16 16.44
C PRO A 88 -8.27 17.83 15.25
N VAL A 89 -7.06 17.34 15.54
CA VAL A 89 -6.11 16.95 14.49
C VAL A 89 -6.82 16.00 13.55
N ASP A 90 -6.95 16.39 12.28
CA ASP A 90 -7.51 15.50 11.27
C ASP A 90 -6.52 14.38 10.96
N VAL A 91 -6.60 13.31 11.74
CA VAL A 91 -5.77 12.10 11.56
C VAL A 91 -6.13 11.30 10.32
N SER A 92 -7.14 11.73 9.55
CA SER A 92 -7.60 11.01 8.37
C SER A 92 -6.49 10.89 7.32
N LEU A 93 -5.73 11.94 7.09
CA LEU A 93 -4.61 11.96 6.15
C LEU A 93 -3.48 11.02 6.62
N GLU A 94 -3.14 11.05 7.90
CA GLU A 94 -2.11 10.18 8.49
C GLU A 94 -2.53 8.71 8.41
N LEU A 95 -3.77 8.38 8.71
CA LEU A 95 -4.32 7.03 8.58
C LEU A 95 -4.30 6.55 7.12
N ILE A 96 -4.62 7.41 6.16
CA ILE A 96 -4.54 7.10 4.73
C ILE A 96 -3.08 6.79 4.33
N LEU A 97 -2.12 7.60 4.76
CA LEU A 97 -0.70 7.37 4.47
C LEU A 97 -0.18 6.07 5.08
N VAL A 98 -0.58 5.75 6.32
CA VAL A 98 -0.25 4.48 6.97
C VAL A 98 -0.85 3.31 6.19
N LEU A 99 -2.11 3.41 5.76
CA LEU A 99 -2.78 2.38 4.99
C LEU A 99 -2.09 2.14 3.63
N ILE A 100 -1.75 3.21 2.91
CA ILE A 100 -0.99 3.13 1.64
C ILE A 100 0.36 2.45 1.87
N SER A 101 1.07 2.80 2.94
CA SER A 101 2.36 2.21 3.30
C SER A 101 2.24 0.70 3.56
N LEU A 102 1.22 0.27 4.31
CA LEU A 102 0.95 -1.14 4.58
C LEU A 102 0.61 -1.91 3.29
N ILE A 103 -0.22 -1.34 2.41
CA ILE A 103 -0.56 -1.96 1.12
C ILE A 103 0.71 -2.12 0.26
N THR A 104 1.55 -1.08 0.19
CA THR A 104 2.81 -1.11 -0.57
C THR A 104 3.75 -2.19 -0.05
N LEU A 105 3.90 -2.28 1.28
CA LEU A 105 4.70 -3.31 1.93
C LEU A 105 4.17 -4.71 1.59
N PHE A 106 2.87 -4.92 1.69
CA PHE A 106 2.23 -6.21 1.38
C PHE A 106 2.44 -6.63 -0.07
N VAL A 107 2.25 -5.70 -1.03
CA VAL A 107 2.50 -5.94 -2.46
C VAL A 107 3.97 -6.30 -2.70
N THR A 108 4.90 -5.59 -2.06
CA THR A 108 6.33 -5.87 -2.18
C THR A 108 6.69 -7.28 -1.69
N ILE A 109 6.12 -7.69 -0.55
CA ILE A 109 6.31 -9.06 -0.01
C ILE A 109 5.79 -10.11 -0.99
N ILE A 110 4.61 -9.91 -1.58
CA ILE A 110 4.04 -10.84 -2.57
C ILE A 110 4.97 -10.97 -3.77
N ILE A 111 5.48 -9.85 -4.32
CA ILE A 111 6.41 -9.87 -5.46
C ILE A 111 7.67 -10.68 -5.10
N GLN A 112 8.26 -10.47 -3.92
CA GLN A 112 9.44 -11.22 -3.48
C GLN A 112 9.17 -12.73 -3.35
N ILE A 113 8.00 -13.11 -2.83
CA ILE A 113 7.59 -14.52 -2.75
C ILE A 113 7.46 -15.11 -4.15
N CYS A 114 6.79 -14.43 -5.09
CA CYS A 114 6.62 -14.89 -6.46
C CYS A 114 7.98 -15.08 -7.16
N ASN A 115 8.90 -14.13 -7.03
CA ASN A 115 10.25 -14.22 -7.60
C ASN A 115 11.03 -15.41 -7.01
N LYS A 116 10.91 -15.63 -5.71
CA LYS A 116 11.53 -16.79 -5.04
C LYS A 116 10.97 -18.13 -5.55
N VAL A 117 9.66 -18.20 -5.75
CA VAL A 117 9.02 -19.42 -6.30
C VAL A 117 9.53 -19.71 -7.71
N ILE A 118 9.64 -18.71 -8.57
CA ILE A 118 10.16 -18.89 -9.94
C ILE A 118 11.62 -19.39 -9.90
N ARG A 119 12.48 -18.78 -9.07
CA ARG A 119 13.87 -19.23 -8.89
C ARG A 119 13.95 -20.70 -8.43
N ILE A 120 13.17 -21.06 -7.40
CA ILE A 120 13.12 -22.44 -6.90
C ILE A 120 12.66 -23.41 -8.00
N LYS A 121 11.66 -23.01 -8.80
CA LYS A 121 11.17 -23.82 -9.90
C LYS A 121 12.25 -24.05 -10.96
N THR A 122 13.00 -23.00 -11.32
CA THR A 122 14.13 -23.10 -12.27
C THR A 122 15.23 -24.01 -11.72
N PHE A 123 15.65 -23.82 -10.47
CA PHE A 123 16.68 -24.68 -9.88
C PHE A 123 16.24 -26.15 -9.80
N LYS A 124 15.01 -26.43 -9.38
CA LYS A 124 14.47 -27.81 -9.40
C LYS A 124 14.45 -28.42 -10.80
N TYR A 125 14.12 -27.62 -11.82
CA TYR A 125 14.18 -28.08 -13.22
C TYR A 125 15.62 -28.41 -13.66
N LEU A 126 16.58 -27.55 -13.36
CA LEU A 126 18.00 -27.79 -13.70
C LEU A 126 18.56 -29.00 -12.95
N GLU A 127 18.32 -29.12 -11.65
CA GLU A 127 18.75 -30.21 -10.81
C GLU A 127 18.17 -31.55 -11.28
N LYS A 128 16.85 -31.61 -11.51
CA LYS A 128 16.15 -32.82 -11.99
C LYS A 128 16.74 -33.38 -13.27
N ASN A 129 17.20 -32.48 -14.17
CA ASN A 129 17.74 -32.87 -15.46
C ASN A 129 19.28 -32.90 -15.48
N SER A 130 19.93 -32.59 -14.35
CA SER A 130 21.39 -32.52 -14.22
C SER A 130 22.05 -31.51 -15.19
N TYR A 131 21.35 -30.39 -15.45
CA TYR A 131 21.79 -29.36 -16.40
C TYR A 131 22.69 -28.29 -15.78
N GLU A 132 22.87 -28.25 -14.48
CA GLU A 132 23.59 -27.18 -13.78
C GLU A 132 25.01 -26.98 -14.31
N LYS A 133 25.80 -28.05 -14.35
CA LYS A 133 27.19 -27.99 -14.83
C LYS A 133 27.30 -27.65 -16.32
N GLU A 134 26.35 -28.13 -17.13
CA GLU A 134 26.31 -27.83 -18.56
C GLU A 134 26.00 -26.37 -18.80
N LEU A 135 25.03 -25.83 -18.04
CA LEU A 135 24.66 -24.41 -18.10
C LEU A 135 25.82 -23.52 -17.66
N GLU A 136 26.48 -23.82 -16.51
CA GLU A 136 27.62 -23.07 -16.01
C GLU A 136 28.73 -22.98 -17.06
N LYS A 137 29.13 -24.12 -17.64
CA LYS A 137 30.13 -24.17 -18.71
C LYS A 137 29.72 -23.35 -19.95
N GLN A 138 28.42 -23.39 -20.33
CA GLN A 138 27.98 -22.63 -21.50
C GLN A 138 27.88 -21.12 -21.25
N LEU A 139 27.63 -20.72 -20.01
CA LEU A 139 27.68 -19.30 -19.64
C LEU A 139 29.10 -18.74 -19.65
N GLU A 140 30.12 -19.59 -19.37
CA GLU A 140 31.54 -19.16 -19.42
C GLU A 140 32.10 -19.16 -20.86
N ASP A 141 31.84 -20.23 -21.63
CA ASP A 141 32.55 -20.48 -22.87
C ASP A 141 31.74 -20.30 -24.18
N ASN A 142 30.40 -20.35 -24.09
CA ASN A 142 29.53 -20.53 -25.26
C ASN A 142 28.31 -19.59 -25.30
N VAL A 143 28.48 -18.34 -24.85
CA VAL A 143 27.47 -17.30 -25.03
C VAL A 143 27.49 -16.89 -26.49
N GLU A 144 26.36 -17.03 -27.19
CA GLU A 144 26.25 -16.65 -28.59
C GLU A 144 25.75 -15.22 -28.76
N GLU A 145 24.77 -14.82 -27.95
CA GLU A 145 24.19 -13.49 -28.05
C GLU A 145 23.57 -13.06 -26.72
N THR A 146 23.60 -11.77 -26.44
CA THR A 146 22.98 -11.17 -25.26
C THR A 146 22.05 -10.03 -25.65
N PHE A 147 21.01 -9.81 -24.89
CA PHE A 147 20.02 -8.76 -25.06
C PHE A 147 19.70 -8.08 -23.71
N PHE A 148 19.16 -6.88 -23.76
CA PHE A 148 18.69 -6.14 -22.58
C PHE A 148 19.81 -5.93 -21.53
N ASN A 149 20.96 -5.43 -21.99
CA ASN A 149 22.16 -5.22 -21.17
C ASN A 149 22.58 -6.51 -20.43
N ASP A 150 22.76 -7.58 -21.19
CA ASP A 150 23.21 -8.91 -20.73
C ASP A 150 22.26 -9.61 -19.74
N LYS A 151 21.01 -9.16 -19.66
CA LYS A 151 20.01 -9.80 -18.80
C LYS A 151 19.28 -10.98 -19.44
N LEU A 152 19.22 -11.01 -20.75
CA LEU A 152 18.78 -12.16 -21.53
C LEU A 152 19.95 -12.72 -22.31
N ILE A 153 20.33 -13.96 -22.01
CA ILE A 153 21.50 -14.62 -22.56
C ILE A 153 21.05 -15.83 -23.37
N VAL A 154 21.49 -15.90 -24.61
CA VAL A 154 21.30 -17.06 -25.48
C VAL A 154 22.64 -17.76 -25.62
N THR A 155 22.73 -18.98 -25.14
CA THR A 155 23.89 -19.85 -25.32
C THR A 155 23.62 -20.83 -26.45
N LYS A 156 24.51 -21.79 -26.64
CA LYS A 156 24.33 -22.84 -27.66
C LYS A 156 23.05 -23.64 -27.41
N ASP A 157 22.79 -24.05 -26.15
CA ASP A 157 21.72 -24.97 -25.84
C ASP A 157 20.70 -24.40 -24.80
N PHE A 158 20.99 -23.26 -24.16
CA PHE A 158 20.14 -22.67 -23.12
C PHE A 158 19.73 -21.25 -23.42
N LEU A 159 18.54 -20.92 -22.96
CA LEU A 159 18.05 -19.57 -22.74
C LEU A 159 18.15 -19.26 -21.26
N VAL A 160 18.77 -18.12 -20.90
CA VAL A 160 18.84 -17.62 -19.54
C VAL A 160 18.28 -16.21 -19.48
N ASP A 161 17.35 -15.97 -18.56
CA ASP A 161 16.71 -14.68 -18.37
C ASP A 161 16.82 -14.22 -16.91
N THR A 162 17.30 -12.99 -16.73
CA THR A 162 17.42 -12.29 -15.46
C THR A 162 16.76 -10.88 -15.52
N THR A 163 15.91 -10.62 -16.53
CA THR A 163 15.34 -9.28 -16.78
C THR A 163 14.41 -8.78 -15.68
N GLY A 164 13.66 -9.67 -15.06
CA GLY A 164 12.60 -9.33 -14.08
C GLY A 164 12.94 -9.62 -12.62
N GLU A 165 14.20 -9.47 -12.18
CA GLU A 165 14.68 -9.88 -10.85
C GLU A 165 14.43 -11.38 -10.55
N THR A 166 13.98 -12.11 -11.55
CA THR A 166 13.83 -13.56 -11.53
C THR A 166 15.05 -14.21 -12.17
N PHE A 167 15.18 -15.51 -11.98
CA PHE A 167 16.16 -16.31 -12.72
C PHE A 167 15.42 -17.44 -13.41
N VAL A 168 15.44 -17.44 -14.73
CA VAL A 168 14.89 -18.51 -15.54
C VAL A 168 15.99 -19.02 -16.45
N ALA A 169 16.22 -20.33 -16.43
CA ALA A 169 17.14 -20.99 -17.35
C ALA A 169 16.46 -22.25 -17.90
N VAL A 170 16.41 -22.35 -19.24
CA VAL A 170 15.70 -23.43 -19.93
C VAL A 170 16.52 -23.95 -21.10
N LYS A 171 16.62 -25.26 -21.27
CA LYS A 171 17.28 -25.89 -22.41
C LYS A 171 16.35 -25.84 -23.62
N PHE A 172 16.87 -25.42 -24.80
CA PHE A 172 16.04 -25.31 -26.00
C PHE A 172 15.40 -26.62 -26.42
N SER A 173 16.09 -27.76 -26.25
CA SER A 173 15.52 -29.09 -26.52
C SER A 173 14.31 -29.49 -25.73
N ASP A 174 14.09 -28.82 -24.59
CA ASP A 174 12.98 -29.13 -23.69
C ASP A 174 11.75 -28.24 -23.94
N ILE A 175 11.84 -27.30 -24.87
CA ILE A 175 10.78 -26.35 -25.20
C ILE A 175 9.82 -26.97 -26.20
N LYS A 176 8.57 -27.20 -25.74
CA LYS A 176 7.48 -27.66 -26.60
C LYS A 176 6.80 -26.52 -27.35
N TRP A 177 6.59 -25.40 -26.65
CA TRP A 177 5.88 -24.25 -27.21
C TRP A 177 6.43 -22.95 -26.68
N ILE A 178 6.59 -21.95 -27.56
CA ILE A 178 6.97 -20.60 -27.22
C ILE A 178 6.05 -19.61 -27.91
N TYR A 179 5.63 -18.59 -27.19
CA TYR A 179 4.83 -17.51 -27.75
C TYR A 179 5.01 -16.20 -26.96
N THR A 180 4.69 -15.11 -27.63
CA THR A 180 4.67 -13.79 -26.99
C THR A 180 3.30 -13.55 -26.35
N HIS A 181 3.29 -13.07 -25.11
CA HIS A 181 2.09 -12.67 -24.39
C HIS A 181 2.15 -11.17 -24.11
N ARG A 182 1.09 -10.45 -24.52
CA ARG A 182 0.98 -9.01 -24.34
C ARG A 182 -0.20 -8.68 -23.45
N LEU A 183 0.09 -8.06 -22.31
CA LEU A 183 -0.94 -7.52 -21.43
C LEU A 183 -1.24 -6.07 -21.84
N LYS A 184 -2.51 -5.77 -22.15
CA LYS A 184 -2.98 -4.43 -22.51
C LYS A 184 -4.01 -3.94 -21.50
N TYR A 185 -3.90 -2.66 -21.14
CA TYR A 185 -4.92 -1.98 -20.34
C TYR A 185 -5.97 -1.38 -21.26
N TYR A 186 -7.25 -1.72 -21.04
CA TYR A 186 -8.39 -1.37 -21.93
C TYR A 186 -8.14 -1.66 -23.42
N GLY A 187 -7.31 -2.65 -23.74
CA GLY A 187 -7.01 -3.02 -25.12
C GLY A 187 -6.11 -2.04 -25.90
N VAL A 188 -5.76 -0.90 -25.33
CA VAL A 188 -5.05 0.20 -26.00
C VAL A 188 -3.60 0.33 -25.52
N VAL A 189 -3.40 0.42 -24.20
CA VAL A 189 -2.06 0.66 -23.63
C VAL A 189 -1.40 -0.67 -23.30
N SER A 190 -0.25 -0.97 -23.93
CA SER A 190 0.56 -2.15 -23.58
C SER A 190 1.23 -1.92 -22.23
N ILE A 191 0.91 -2.78 -21.26
CA ILE A 191 1.49 -2.72 -19.91
C ILE A 191 2.76 -3.56 -19.84
N SER A 192 2.71 -4.78 -20.39
CA SER A 192 3.79 -5.75 -20.30
C SER A 192 3.79 -6.65 -21.53
N ASN A 193 4.98 -7.01 -21.98
CA ASN A 193 5.19 -8.00 -23.03
C ASN A 193 6.13 -9.06 -22.47
N ASN A 194 5.73 -10.31 -22.57
CA ASN A 194 6.46 -11.46 -22.05
C ASN A 194 6.61 -12.53 -23.12
N ILE A 195 7.63 -13.36 -22.96
CA ILE A 195 7.75 -14.62 -23.68
C ILE A 195 7.31 -15.75 -22.74
N ILE A 196 6.36 -16.53 -23.18
CA ILE A 196 5.87 -17.70 -22.45
C ILE A 196 6.49 -18.95 -23.09
N ILE A 197 7.04 -19.81 -22.25
CA ILE A 197 7.71 -21.05 -22.62
C ILE A 197 6.98 -22.20 -21.93
N LEU A 198 6.49 -23.15 -22.70
CA LEU A 198 5.92 -24.42 -22.20
C LEU A 198 6.89 -25.55 -22.50
N LEU A 199 7.22 -26.38 -21.50
CA LEU A 199 8.13 -27.50 -21.67
C LEU A 199 7.42 -28.75 -22.23
N ASN A 200 8.24 -29.72 -22.65
CA ASN A 200 7.79 -31.01 -23.22
C ASN A 200 6.90 -31.83 -22.28
N ASP A 201 6.98 -31.59 -20.96
CA ASP A 201 6.11 -32.24 -19.97
C ASP A 201 4.63 -31.76 -20.06
N GLY A 202 4.36 -30.71 -20.85
CA GLY A 202 3.04 -30.11 -21.02
C GLY A 202 2.46 -29.41 -19.80
N LYS A 203 3.23 -29.28 -18.72
CA LYS A 203 2.79 -28.70 -17.43
C LYS A 203 3.70 -27.59 -16.95
N THR A 204 5.00 -27.70 -17.19
CA THR A 204 5.96 -26.70 -16.71
C THR A 204 6.00 -25.54 -17.68
N GLN A 205 5.64 -24.37 -17.17
CA GLN A 205 5.64 -23.12 -17.92
C GLN A 205 6.57 -22.12 -17.25
N PHE A 206 7.38 -21.43 -18.04
CA PHE A 206 8.17 -20.27 -17.62
C PHE A 206 7.73 -19.02 -18.35
N GLN A 207 7.90 -17.89 -17.68
CA GLN A 207 7.73 -16.57 -18.26
C GLN A 207 9.08 -15.90 -18.26
N CYS A 208 9.49 -15.43 -19.42
CA CYS A 208 10.77 -14.76 -19.68
C CYS A 208 10.52 -13.37 -20.25
N LEU A 209 11.53 -12.51 -20.12
CA LEU A 209 11.61 -11.23 -20.81
C LEU A 209 10.40 -10.33 -20.51
N ASP A 210 10.24 -9.92 -19.25
CA ASP A 210 9.18 -8.97 -18.88
C ASP A 210 9.62 -7.55 -19.24
N THR A 211 9.06 -7.02 -20.33
CA THR A 211 9.31 -5.66 -20.80
C THR A 211 8.05 -4.82 -20.75
N LYS A 212 8.18 -3.52 -20.43
CA LYS A 212 7.04 -2.58 -20.34
C LYS A 212 6.86 -1.79 -21.63
N GLY A 213 5.63 -1.39 -21.91
CA GLY A 213 5.30 -0.50 -23.02
C GLY A 213 5.17 -1.21 -24.37
N LYS A 214 5.59 -0.54 -25.45
CA LYS A 214 5.56 -1.13 -26.79
C LYS A 214 6.68 -2.17 -26.96
N ILE A 215 6.43 -3.17 -27.79
CA ILE A 215 7.47 -4.10 -28.20
C ILE A 215 8.59 -3.31 -28.87
N SER A 216 9.82 -3.52 -28.42
CA SER A 216 11.01 -2.94 -29.00
C SER A 216 11.57 -3.85 -30.10
N ASP A 217 12.35 -3.28 -31.04
CA ASP A 217 13.07 -4.06 -32.03
C ASP A 217 14.02 -5.09 -31.40
N GLU A 218 14.55 -4.77 -30.19
CA GLU A 218 15.40 -5.68 -29.43
C GLU A 218 14.62 -6.89 -28.95
N PHE A 219 13.35 -6.69 -28.50
CA PHE A 219 12.47 -7.79 -28.11
C PHE A 219 12.16 -8.72 -29.27
N GLU A 220 11.86 -8.17 -30.45
CA GLU A 220 11.61 -8.97 -31.67
C GLU A 220 12.82 -9.76 -32.06
N LYS A 221 14.01 -9.13 -32.13
CA LYS A 221 15.27 -9.81 -32.41
C LYS A 221 15.57 -10.94 -31.42
N ALA A 222 15.38 -10.69 -30.14
CA ALA A 222 15.57 -11.70 -29.10
C ALA A 222 14.61 -12.88 -29.30
N PHE A 223 13.34 -12.61 -29.59
CA PHE A 223 12.34 -13.65 -29.81
C PHE A 223 12.67 -14.49 -31.06
N ASP A 224 13.05 -13.84 -32.17
CA ASP A 224 13.46 -14.51 -33.42
C ASP A 224 14.69 -15.39 -33.18
N LYS A 225 15.70 -14.87 -32.48
CA LYS A 225 16.92 -15.64 -32.15
C LYS A 225 16.61 -16.87 -31.31
N ILE A 226 15.69 -16.74 -30.33
CA ILE A 226 15.24 -17.88 -29.53
C ILE A 226 14.51 -18.89 -30.43
N CYS A 227 13.62 -18.43 -31.30
CA CYS A 227 12.88 -19.29 -32.23
C CYS A 227 13.79 -20.07 -33.19
N ASP A 228 14.92 -19.49 -33.62
CA ASP A 228 15.90 -20.15 -34.49
C ASP A 228 16.63 -21.30 -33.78
N LYS A 229 16.72 -21.27 -32.45
CA LYS A 229 17.35 -22.31 -31.62
C LYS A 229 16.45 -23.49 -31.27
N LEU A 230 15.15 -23.32 -31.49
CA LEU A 230 14.18 -24.34 -31.08
C LEU A 230 14.21 -25.55 -32.05
N PRO A 231 13.94 -26.76 -31.50
CA PRO A 231 13.68 -27.93 -32.33
C PRO A 231 12.58 -27.69 -33.37
N ASN A 232 12.66 -28.40 -34.49
CA ASN A 232 11.70 -28.22 -35.59
C ASN A 232 10.26 -28.61 -35.25
N ASP A 233 10.06 -29.45 -34.21
CA ASP A 233 8.79 -29.92 -33.70
C ASP A 233 8.20 -29.00 -32.60
N SER A 234 8.95 -27.97 -32.21
CA SER A 234 8.44 -26.98 -31.24
C SER A 234 7.46 -26.03 -31.89
N LEU A 235 6.36 -25.74 -31.19
CA LEU A 235 5.37 -24.77 -31.64
C LEU A 235 5.86 -23.34 -31.41
N LYS A 236 5.72 -22.49 -32.41
CA LYS A 236 6.16 -21.08 -32.37
C LYS A 236 4.99 -20.15 -32.59
N GLY A 237 4.85 -19.15 -31.69
CA GLY A 237 3.78 -18.17 -31.79
C GLY A 237 2.42 -18.66 -31.24
N TYR A 238 1.44 -17.77 -31.26
CA TYR A 238 0.06 -18.02 -30.83
C TYR A 238 -0.85 -17.97 -32.06
N THR A 239 -1.06 -19.13 -32.69
CA THR A 239 -1.95 -19.27 -33.85
C THR A 239 -3.17 -20.09 -33.48
N GLN A 240 -4.25 -20.02 -34.27
CA GLN A 240 -5.46 -20.83 -34.03
C GLN A 240 -5.17 -22.34 -34.08
N GLU A 241 -4.15 -22.76 -34.84
CA GLU A 241 -3.73 -24.15 -34.95
C GLU A 241 -2.99 -24.67 -33.70
N ASN A 242 -2.48 -23.74 -32.87
CA ASN A 242 -1.69 -24.08 -31.66
C ASN A 242 -2.54 -24.01 -30.38
N ILE A 243 -3.83 -23.71 -30.49
CA ILE A 243 -4.75 -23.73 -29.34
C ILE A 243 -5.23 -25.16 -29.15
N ILE A 244 -4.75 -25.81 -28.09
CA ILE A 244 -5.17 -27.13 -27.66
C ILE A 244 -6.27 -27.02 -26.60
#